data_cac30b361a167736429a585e8dcd3319
#
_entry.id   cac30b361a167736429a585e8dcd3319
#
_cell.length_a   1.000
_cell.length_b   1.000
_cell.length_c   1.000
_cell.angle_alpha   90.00
_cell.angle_beta   90.00
_cell.angle_gamma   90.00
#
_symmetry.space_group_name_H-M   'P 1'
#
loop_
_entity.id
_entity.type
_entity.pdbx_description
1 polymer ?
#
loop_
_entity_poly.entity_id
_entity_poly.type
_entity_poly.pdbx_seq_one_letter_code
_entity_poly.pdbx_strand_id
1 'polypeptide(L)'
;LIKEQAYRHCVDNPYIRSYYQDTLEILRRYDAENDASLTETLEVYTSCLGIKTKAAETMGLHRNTLSFRLRRIEALLGLNLDDPETILFLHMVFRISRFF
;
A
#
# COMPACT_ATOMS: atom_id res chain seq x y z
N LEU A 1 -1.93 22.23 7.62
CA LEU A 1 -3.36 21.87 7.60
C LEU A 1 -3.67 20.85 8.67
N ILE A 2 -4.90 20.79 9.10
CA ILE A 2 -5.33 19.97 10.24
C ILE A 2 -5.04 18.47 10.01
N LYS A 3 -5.34 17.94 8.82
CA LYS A 3 -5.12 16.51 8.57
C LYS A 3 -3.64 16.15 8.56
N GLU A 4 -2.79 17.01 8.06
CA GLU A 4 -1.34 16.74 8.07
C GLU A 4 -0.80 16.79 9.50
N GLN A 5 -1.31 17.69 10.33
CA GLN A 5 -0.96 17.73 11.75
C GLN A 5 -1.41 16.44 12.44
N ALA A 6 -2.63 15.96 12.14
CA ALA A 6 -3.12 14.70 12.70
C ALA A 6 -2.23 13.54 12.32
N TYR A 7 -1.83 13.42 11.05
CA TYR A 7 -0.90 12.37 10.60
C TYR A 7 0.44 12.48 11.31
N ARG A 8 0.96 13.69 11.47
CA ARG A 8 2.23 13.92 12.15
C ARG A 8 2.19 13.46 13.61
N HIS A 9 1.06 13.63 14.29
CA HIS A 9 0.88 13.17 15.67
C HIS A 9 0.84 11.64 15.78
N CYS A 10 0.57 10.94 14.68
CA CYS A 10 0.57 9.48 14.64
C CYS A 10 1.94 8.86 14.37
N VAL A 11 2.95 9.68 14.06
CA VAL A 11 4.30 9.20 13.69
C VAL A 11 4.93 8.36 14.77
N ASP A 12 4.69 8.71 16.02
CA ASP A 12 5.30 8.02 17.16
C ASP A 12 4.49 6.81 17.63
N ASN A 13 3.39 6.48 16.95
CA ASN A 13 2.62 5.29 17.30
C ASN A 13 3.40 4.04 16.89
N PRO A 14 3.84 3.21 17.86
CA PRO A 14 4.70 2.07 17.55
C PRO A 14 3.97 0.99 16.71
N TYR A 15 2.65 0.87 16.85
CA TYR A 15 1.88 -0.12 16.09
C TYR A 15 1.79 0.25 14.61
N ILE A 16 1.58 1.51 14.30
CA ILE A 16 1.50 1.97 12.91
C ILE A 16 2.87 1.83 12.25
N ARG A 17 3.93 2.26 12.92
CA ARG A 17 5.30 2.15 12.40
C ARG A 17 5.70 0.68 12.17
N SER A 18 5.42 -0.18 13.14
CA SER A 18 5.72 -1.61 13.04
C SER A 18 4.94 -2.27 11.90
N TYR A 19 3.66 -1.96 11.79
CA TYR A 19 2.82 -2.48 10.70
C TYR A 19 3.38 -2.06 9.34
N TYR A 20 3.75 -0.80 9.19
CA TYR A 20 4.33 -0.29 7.96
C TYR A 20 5.63 -1.01 7.60
N GLN A 21 6.54 -1.13 8.57
CA GLN A 21 7.83 -1.77 8.35
C GLN A 21 7.70 -3.25 8.00
N ASP A 22 6.84 -3.98 8.71
CA ASP A 22 6.61 -5.40 8.45
C ASP A 22 5.99 -5.62 7.07
N THR A 23 5.02 -4.79 6.71
CA THR A 23 4.38 -4.85 5.39
C THR A 23 5.39 -4.62 4.27
N LEU A 24 6.19 -3.57 4.40
CA LEU A 24 7.21 -3.27 3.39
C LEU A 24 8.30 -4.34 3.33
N GLU A 25 8.69 -4.90 4.46
CA GLU A 25 9.70 -5.95 4.47
C GLU A 25 9.25 -7.18 3.66
N ILE A 26 8.00 -7.60 3.87
CA ILE A 26 7.44 -8.74 3.13
C ILE A 26 7.43 -8.46 1.63
N LEU A 27 6.93 -7.29 1.23
CA LEU A 27 6.81 -6.95 -0.19
C LEU A 27 8.17 -6.71 -0.83
N ARG A 28 9.08 -6.05 -0.16
CA ARG A 28 10.42 -5.78 -0.69
C ARG A 28 11.22 -7.06 -0.87
N ARG A 29 11.08 -8.01 0.06
CA ARG A 29 11.73 -9.32 -0.08
C ARG A 29 11.21 -10.05 -1.30
N TYR A 30 9.90 -10.09 -1.49
CA TYR A 30 9.29 -10.69 -2.67
C TYR A 30 9.77 -10.01 -3.96
N ASP A 31 9.79 -8.68 -3.97
CA ASP A 31 10.23 -7.91 -5.14
C ASP A 31 11.69 -8.23 -5.50
N ALA A 32 12.56 -8.33 -4.51
CA ALA A 32 13.97 -8.64 -4.73
C ALA A 32 14.18 -10.05 -5.26
N GLU A 33 13.41 -11.02 -4.75
CA GLU A 33 13.55 -12.43 -5.14
C GLU A 33 12.91 -12.74 -6.50
N ASN A 34 11.94 -11.93 -6.93
CA ASN A 34 11.14 -12.21 -8.13
C ASN A 34 11.24 -11.11 -9.20
N ASP A 35 12.13 -10.15 -9.02
CA ASP A 35 12.23 -8.99 -9.92
C ASP A 35 10.85 -8.37 -10.16
N ALA A 36 10.14 -8.11 -9.08
CA ALA A 36 8.75 -7.62 -9.11
C ALA A 36 8.65 -6.21 -8.54
N SER A 37 7.45 -5.64 -8.60
CA SER A 37 7.17 -4.27 -8.17
C SER A 37 5.90 -4.20 -7.31
N LEU A 38 5.75 -5.13 -6.36
CA LEU A 38 4.55 -5.18 -5.52
C LEU A 38 4.49 -4.02 -4.52
N THR A 39 5.64 -3.59 -4.01
CA THR A 39 5.69 -2.46 -3.08
C THR A 39 5.13 -1.20 -3.72
N GLU A 40 5.61 -0.85 -4.91
CA GLU A 40 5.11 0.30 -5.67
C GLU A 40 3.64 0.13 -6.02
N THR A 41 3.25 -1.07 -6.42
CA THR A 41 1.86 -1.35 -6.81
C THR A 41 0.90 -1.09 -5.64
N LEU A 42 1.23 -1.55 -4.44
CA LEU A 42 0.38 -1.32 -3.27
C LEU A 42 0.30 0.16 -2.94
N GLU A 43 1.43 0.87 -2.97
CA GLU A 43 1.46 2.30 -2.67
C GLU A 43 0.60 3.10 -3.65
N VAL A 44 0.74 2.85 -4.96
CA VAL A 44 -0.05 3.53 -5.98
C VAL A 44 -1.54 3.17 -5.84
N TYR A 45 -1.85 1.90 -5.65
CA TYR A 45 -3.23 1.44 -5.53
C TYR A 45 -3.94 2.10 -4.35
N THR A 46 -3.29 2.19 -3.19
CA THR A 46 -3.87 2.84 -2.02
C THR A 46 -3.96 4.35 -2.20
N SER A 47 -3.01 4.98 -2.87
CA SER A 47 -3.10 6.42 -3.17
C SER A 47 -4.24 6.75 -4.13
N CYS A 48 -4.61 5.79 -4.98
CA CYS A 48 -5.79 5.89 -5.86
C CYS A 48 -7.07 5.43 -5.16
N LEU A 49 -7.03 5.20 -3.86
CA LEU A 49 -8.18 4.77 -3.02
C LEU A 49 -8.85 3.51 -3.55
N GLY A 50 -8.08 2.59 -4.11
CA GLY A 50 -8.59 1.31 -4.59
C GLY A 50 -9.30 1.38 -5.93
N ILE A 51 -9.19 2.47 -6.66
CA ILE A 51 -9.76 2.59 -8.01
C ILE A 51 -8.80 1.95 -9.00
N LYS A 52 -9.12 0.73 -9.44
CA LYS A 52 -8.22 -0.09 -10.27
C LYS A 52 -7.87 0.56 -11.60
N THR A 53 -8.85 1.17 -12.26
CA THR A 53 -8.62 1.84 -13.55
C THR A 53 -7.62 2.97 -13.41
N LYS A 54 -7.74 3.75 -12.34
CA LYS A 54 -6.85 4.88 -12.08
C LYS A 54 -5.44 4.40 -11.72
N ALA A 55 -5.33 3.36 -10.92
CA ALA A 55 -4.05 2.79 -10.55
C ALA A 55 -3.31 2.19 -11.75
N ALA A 56 -4.01 1.42 -12.59
CA ALA A 56 -3.44 0.85 -13.80
C ALA A 56 -2.96 1.95 -14.75
N GLU A 57 -3.75 2.99 -14.94
CA GLU A 57 -3.39 4.13 -15.76
C GLU A 57 -2.17 4.85 -15.22
N THR A 58 -2.13 5.10 -13.92
CA THR A 58 -1.00 5.76 -13.26
C THR A 58 0.31 4.99 -13.44
N MET A 59 0.24 3.66 -13.38
CA MET A 59 1.43 2.80 -13.49
C MET A 59 1.74 2.39 -14.94
N GLY A 60 0.88 2.74 -15.89
CA GLY A 60 1.05 2.30 -17.26
C GLY A 60 0.89 0.79 -17.44
N LEU A 61 0.03 0.16 -16.67
CA LEU A 61 -0.18 -1.28 -16.68
C LEU A 61 -1.51 -1.66 -17.31
N HIS A 62 -1.53 -2.83 -17.95
CA HIS A 62 -2.80 -3.44 -18.33
C HIS A 62 -3.53 -3.89 -17.05
N ARG A 63 -4.87 -3.83 -17.08
CA ARG A 63 -5.71 -4.20 -15.92
C ARG A 63 -5.44 -5.62 -15.39
N ASN A 64 -5.12 -6.55 -16.29
CA ASN A 64 -4.86 -7.93 -15.91
C ASN A 64 -3.55 -8.05 -15.11
N THR A 65 -2.54 -7.29 -15.51
CA THR A 65 -1.27 -7.22 -14.79
C THR A 65 -1.47 -6.64 -13.40
N LEU A 66 -2.23 -5.55 -13.30
CA LEU A 66 -2.56 -4.97 -12.01
C LEU A 66 -3.31 -5.96 -11.12
N SER A 67 -4.34 -6.62 -11.66
CA SER A 67 -5.12 -7.61 -10.91
C SER A 67 -4.26 -8.76 -10.41
N PHE A 68 -3.34 -9.26 -11.23
CA PHE A 68 -2.40 -10.30 -10.81
C PHE A 68 -1.55 -9.84 -9.63
N ARG A 69 -0.98 -8.63 -9.72
CA ARG A 69 -0.15 -8.08 -8.65
C ARG A 69 -0.94 -7.90 -7.36
N LEU A 70 -2.16 -7.38 -7.45
CA LEU A 70 -3.01 -7.18 -6.27
C LEU A 70 -3.34 -8.51 -5.59
N ARG A 71 -3.64 -9.56 -6.36
CA ARG A 71 -3.90 -10.88 -5.77
C ARG A 71 -2.66 -11.45 -5.09
N ARG A 72 -1.49 -11.20 -5.65
CA ARG A 72 -0.23 -11.65 -5.03
C ARG A 72 0.00 -10.91 -3.71
N ILE A 73 -0.26 -9.61 -3.68
CA ILE A 73 -0.17 -8.82 -2.45
C ILE A 73 -1.13 -9.35 -1.39
N GLU A 74 -2.37 -9.63 -1.78
CA GLU A 74 -3.37 -10.21 -0.86
C GLU A 74 -2.88 -11.53 -0.27
N ALA A 75 -2.30 -12.39 -1.09
CA ALA A 75 -1.79 -13.67 -0.63
C ALA A 75 -0.62 -13.51 0.35
N LEU A 76 0.28 -12.58 0.09
CA LEU A 76 1.45 -12.36 0.92
C LEU A 76 1.10 -11.68 2.26
N LEU A 77 0.16 -10.76 2.26
CA LEU A 77 -0.17 -9.95 3.43
C LEU A 77 -1.42 -10.44 4.18
N GLY A 78 -2.17 -11.36 3.61
CA GLY A 78 -3.41 -11.83 4.24
C GLY A 78 -4.49 -10.76 4.28
N LEU A 79 -4.54 -9.90 3.27
CA LEU A 79 -5.49 -8.78 3.23
C LEU A 79 -6.48 -8.96 2.09
N ASN A 80 -7.64 -8.31 2.23
CA ASN A 80 -8.62 -8.18 1.15
C ASN A 80 -8.57 -6.74 0.61
N LEU A 81 -7.97 -6.55 -0.55
CA LEU A 81 -7.79 -5.23 -1.16
C LEU A 81 -9.07 -4.70 -1.83
N ASP A 82 -10.13 -5.50 -1.87
CA ASP A 82 -11.45 -5.02 -2.32
C ASP A 82 -12.27 -4.44 -1.15
N ASP A 83 -11.82 -4.63 0.08
CA ASP A 83 -12.48 -4.08 1.25
C ASP A 83 -12.14 -2.59 1.41
N PRO A 84 -13.14 -1.69 1.37
CA PRO A 84 -12.89 -0.25 1.50
C PRO A 84 -12.18 0.13 2.81
N GLU A 85 -12.45 -0.57 3.89
CA GLU A 85 -11.80 -0.28 5.17
C GLU A 85 -10.32 -0.63 5.13
N THR A 86 -9.96 -1.73 4.46
CA THR A 86 -8.56 -2.10 4.25
C THR A 86 -7.83 -1.02 3.47
N ILE A 87 -8.44 -0.56 2.37
CA ILE A 87 -7.84 0.50 1.54
C ILE A 87 -7.68 1.78 2.33
N LEU A 88 -8.69 2.16 3.08
CA LEU A 88 -8.64 3.38 3.90
C LEU A 88 -7.54 3.31 4.95
N PHE A 89 -7.43 2.16 5.62
CA PHE A 89 -6.38 1.94 6.61
C PHE A 89 -4.98 2.03 5.99
N LEU A 90 -4.76 1.34 4.88
CA LEU A 90 -3.47 1.35 4.19
C LEU A 90 -3.13 2.74 3.66
N HIS A 91 -4.12 3.45 3.12
CA HIS A 91 -3.92 4.83 2.67
C HIS A 91 -3.42 5.70 3.83
N MET A 92 -4.06 5.58 4.99
CA MET A 92 -3.66 6.31 6.19
C MET A 92 -2.23 5.96 6.62
N VAL A 93 -1.90 4.68 6.65
CA VAL A 93 -0.56 4.21 7.04
C VAL A 93 0.52 4.79 6.11
N PHE A 94 0.30 4.74 4.80
CA PHE A 94 1.25 5.30 3.85
C PHE A 94 1.36 6.83 3.97
N ARG A 95 0.27 7.51 4.27
CA ARG A 95 0.32 8.97 4.49
C ARG A 95 1.12 9.31 5.74
N ILE A 96 0.90 8.59 6.83
CA ILE A 96 1.64 8.79 8.08
C ILE A 96 3.13 8.47 7.86
N SER A 97 3.45 7.46 7.07
CA SER A 97 4.83 7.03 6.82
C SER A 97 5.71 8.14 6.23
N ARG A 98 5.11 9.12 5.59
CA ARG A 98 5.84 10.27 5.02
C ARG A 98 6.51 11.11 6.09
N PHE A 99 6.10 10.96 7.34
CA PHE A 99 6.67 11.69 8.47
C PHE A 99 7.61 10.84 9.32
N PHE A 100 7.84 9.61 8.95
CA PHE A 100 8.74 8.71 9.67
C PHE A 100 10.19 9.15 9.64
#